data_d084700f99f32e46feba42e8b2861a7c
#
_entry.id   d084700f99f32e46feba42e8b2861a7c
#
_cell.length_a   1.000
_cell.length_b   1.000
_cell.length_c   1.000
_cell.angle_alpha   90.00
_cell.angle_beta   90.00
_cell.angle_gamma   90.00
#
_symmetry.space_group_name_H-M   'P 1'
#
loop_
_entity.id
_entity.type
_entity.pdbx_description
1 polymer ?
#
loop_
_entity_poly.entity_id
_entity_poly.type
_entity_poly.pdbx_seq_one_letter_code
_entity_poly.pdbx_strand_id
1 'polypeptide(L)'
;MMTRDCARSHRSPFLAHAAGVFIGLLLISAETVTPSIVLAKSIVAQPVPVRTAVAPHQFPPWRVSPAHGILLKELTSGRVLYEYDAGKQMSPASLTKIMSALVILEKGQLDDLVTISPNAARAHKMHLRMKAGQVFRLEDLLKAMLIMSANDACLAAVEHVGGDEAQFVTLMNAKAEALGLADTHFSNGCGFDNPDHYSTAEDLAALSVIALDQPIFRQLVREERAIITPVNGQHVYVLYNTNRLLGRIPGVEGIKTGFTSKAGRCLIAKVSQNGSELLLVILNSKRRWNTATNLITYGLQAVEAPH
;
A
#
# COMPACT_ATOMS: atom_id res chain seq x y z
N MET A 1 24.94 54.15 -47.21
CA MET A 1 26.40 54.12 -47.37
C MET A 1 26.78 52.69 -47.00
N MET A 2 26.84 51.80 -47.96
CA MET A 2 28.06 51.18 -48.53
C MET A 2 28.77 50.34 -47.43
N THR A 3 29.13 49.07 -47.49
CA THR A 3 29.39 48.12 -48.63
C THR A 3 29.63 46.76 -47.98
N ARG A 4 29.07 45.64 -48.51
CA ARG A 4 29.77 44.63 -49.35
C ARG A 4 30.91 43.86 -48.66
N ASP A 5 30.71 42.59 -48.59
CA ASP A 5 31.13 41.37 -49.31
C ASP A 5 32.33 40.67 -48.65
N CYS A 6 32.29 39.40 -48.53
CA CYS A 6 32.82 38.43 -49.48
C CYS A 6 32.78 36.99 -48.94
N ALA A 7 32.25 36.12 -49.77
CA ALA A 7 32.29 34.66 -49.66
C ALA A 7 33.67 34.11 -50.00
N ARG A 8 34.04 32.93 -49.52
CA ARG A 8 34.88 31.96 -50.22
C ARG A 8 34.61 30.51 -49.83
N SER A 9 34.19 29.83 -50.84
CA SER A 9 34.13 28.38 -51.02
C SER A 9 35.51 27.73 -51.06
N HIS A 10 35.66 26.52 -50.58
CA HIS A 10 36.61 25.56 -51.10
C HIS A 10 35.97 24.17 -51.22
N ARG A 11 35.98 23.71 -52.50
CA ARG A 11 35.61 22.36 -52.94
C ARG A 11 36.85 21.45 -52.93
N SER A 12 36.61 20.18 -52.51
CA SER A 12 37.08 18.90 -53.11
C SER A 12 38.56 18.57 -53.19
N PRO A 13 39.04 17.33 -53.34
CA PRO A 13 38.47 16.33 -54.25
C PRO A 13 38.41 14.86 -53.80
N PHE A 14 37.69 14.12 -54.64
CA PHE A 14 37.61 12.66 -54.77
C PHE A 14 38.95 11.94 -54.83
N LEU A 15 39.02 10.75 -54.25
CA LEU A 15 39.89 9.66 -54.70
C LEU A 15 39.14 8.33 -54.58
N ALA A 16 38.86 7.79 -55.76
CA ALA A 16 38.36 6.44 -55.96
C ALA A 16 39.53 5.46 -55.86
N HIS A 17 39.34 4.33 -55.19
CA HIS A 17 40.18 3.16 -55.42
C HIS A 17 39.31 1.89 -55.51
N ALA A 18 39.74 1.11 -56.46
CA ALA A 18 39.09 0.02 -57.15
C ALA A 18 38.85 -1.23 -56.34
N ALA A 19 37.92 -1.98 -56.88
CA ALA A 19 37.50 -3.34 -56.67
C ALA A 19 38.60 -4.39 -56.33
N GLY A 20 38.24 -5.23 -55.37
CA GLY A 20 38.84 -6.54 -55.20
C GLY A 20 37.74 -7.53 -54.87
N VAL A 21 37.29 -8.29 -55.85
CA VAL A 21 36.35 -9.39 -55.71
C VAL A 21 37.13 -10.60 -55.14
N PHE A 22 36.84 -10.99 -53.88
CA PHE A 22 37.22 -12.30 -53.38
C PHE A 22 35.93 -13.13 -53.20
N ILE A 23 35.80 -14.12 -54.10
CA ILE A 23 34.80 -15.20 -53.99
C ILE A 23 35.33 -16.19 -52.98
N GLY A 24 34.82 -16.08 -51.72
CA GLY A 24 35.01 -17.10 -50.71
C GLY A 24 33.83 -18.07 -50.69
N LEU A 25 34.05 -19.28 -51.11
CA LEU A 25 33.10 -20.37 -51.04
C LEU A 25 32.86 -20.70 -49.55
N LEU A 26 31.73 -20.32 -49.00
CA LEU A 26 31.33 -20.73 -47.66
C LEU A 26 30.50 -22.02 -47.78
N LEU A 27 31.09 -23.12 -47.38
CA LEU A 27 30.39 -24.39 -47.13
C LEU A 27 29.44 -24.18 -45.96
N ILE A 28 28.14 -24.14 -46.21
CA ILE A 28 27.09 -24.12 -45.19
C ILE A 28 26.87 -25.57 -44.78
N SER A 29 27.41 -25.95 -43.62
CA SER A 29 27.02 -27.20 -42.93
C SER A 29 25.61 -27.00 -42.39
N ALA A 30 24.67 -27.75 -42.91
CA ALA A 30 23.31 -27.80 -42.37
C ALA A 30 23.31 -28.55 -41.02
N GLU A 31 23.37 -27.78 -39.94
CA GLU A 31 23.03 -28.33 -38.62
C GLU A 31 21.51 -28.47 -38.50
N THR A 32 21.08 -29.71 -38.41
CA THR A 32 19.68 -30.06 -38.15
C THR A 32 19.33 -29.64 -36.72
N VAL A 33 18.61 -28.50 -36.60
CA VAL A 33 18.02 -28.08 -35.32
C VAL A 33 16.84 -28.99 -35.03
N THR A 34 17.04 -29.94 -34.12
CA THR A 34 15.94 -30.72 -33.54
C THR A 34 15.15 -29.80 -32.62
N PRO A 35 13.82 -29.68 -32.73
CA PRO A 35 13.03 -28.92 -31.81
C PRO A 35 13.02 -29.61 -30.45
N SER A 36 13.67 -29.04 -29.46
CA SER A 36 13.51 -29.44 -28.07
C SER A 36 12.08 -29.10 -27.64
N ILE A 37 11.25 -30.15 -27.50
CA ILE A 37 9.95 -30.03 -26.86
C ILE A 37 10.20 -29.72 -25.38
N VAL A 38 10.06 -28.44 -25.04
CA VAL A 38 10.00 -28.03 -23.64
C VAL A 38 8.68 -28.54 -23.08
N LEU A 39 8.75 -29.65 -22.36
CA LEU A 39 7.62 -30.17 -21.60
C LEU A 39 7.24 -29.12 -20.56
N ALA A 40 6.16 -28.40 -20.79
CA ALA A 40 5.59 -27.49 -19.79
C ALA A 40 5.25 -28.33 -18.55
N LYS A 41 6.02 -28.16 -17.47
CA LYS A 41 5.66 -28.71 -16.18
C LYS A 41 4.33 -28.10 -15.79
N SER A 42 3.27 -28.91 -15.82
CA SER A 42 2.00 -28.57 -15.22
C SER A 42 2.25 -28.16 -13.77
N ILE A 43 2.06 -26.89 -13.47
CA ILE A 43 1.99 -26.41 -12.10
C ILE A 43 0.70 -27.01 -11.54
N VAL A 44 0.82 -28.16 -10.91
CA VAL A 44 -0.26 -28.70 -10.09
C VAL A 44 -0.46 -27.70 -8.97
N ALA A 45 -1.58 -26.98 -9.02
CA ALA A 45 -1.99 -26.11 -7.93
C ALA A 45 -1.98 -26.94 -6.64
N GLN A 46 -1.14 -26.55 -5.70
CA GLN A 46 -1.11 -27.17 -4.39
C GLN A 46 -2.49 -26.99 -3.77
N PRO A 47 -3.12 -28.03 -3.22
CA PRO A 47 -4.41 -27.89 -2.57
C PRO A 47 -4.26 -26.85 -1.44
N VAL A 48 -5.11 -25.84 -1.47
CA VAL A 48 -5.24 -24.87 -0.38
C VAL A 48 -5.42 -25.67 0.91
N PRO A 49 -4.59 -25.45 1.94
CA PRO A 49 -4.70 -26.23 3.17
C PRO A 49 -6.12 -26.11 3.71
N VAL A 50 -6.80 -27.25 3.79
CA VAL A 50 -8.11 -27.36 4.42
C VAL A 50 -7.98 -26.73 5.81
N ARG A 51 -8.82 -25.71 6.10
CA ARG A 51 -8.94 -25.10 7.42
C ARG A 51 -9.12 -26.26 8.44
N THR A 52 -8.06 -26.64 9.11
CA THR A 52 -8.19 -27.48 10.30
C THR A 52 -8.95 -26.64 11.32
N ALA A 53 -10.18 -27.04 11.61
CA ALA A 53 -10.99 -26.41 12.65
C ALA A 53 -10.17 -26.50 13.95
N VAL A 54 -9.56 -25.38 14.32
CA VAL A 54 -8.93 -25.23 15.63
C VAL A 54 -10.06 -25.36 16.65
N ALA A 55 -9.92 -26.30 17.59
CA ALA A 55 -10.86 -26.46 18.69
C ALA A 55 -11.16 -25.09 19.31
N PRO A 56 -12.41 -24.79 19.70
CA PRO A 56 -12.76 -23.50 20.25
C PRO A 56 -11.88 -23.26 21.47
N HIS A 57 -10.83 -22.46 21.31
CA HIS A 57 -10.02 -22.00 22.42
C HIS A 57 -10.98 -21.28 23.36
N GLN A 58 -11.00 -21.69 24.62
CA GLN A 58 -11.79 -21.06 25.67
C GLN A 58 -11.60 -19.54 25.51
N PHE A 59 -12.71 -18.84 25.26
CA PHE A 59 -12.72 -17.39 25.15
C PHE A 59 -11.88 -16.80 26.27
N PRO A 60 -10.97 -15.86 25.99
CA PRO A 60 -10.28 -15.15 27.03
C PRO A 60 -11.34 -14.61 28.01
N PRO A 61 -11.12 -14.71 29.33
CA PRO A 61 -12.14 -14.47 30.36
C PRO A 61 -12.68 -13.02 30.38
N TRP A 62 -12.09 -12.12 29.61
CA TRP A 62 -12.62 -10.76 29.44
C TRP A 62 -13.54 -10.72 28.22
N ARG A 63 -14.74 -10.29 28.44
CA ARG A 63 -15.67 -9.96 27.34
C ARG A 63 -14.98 -8.92 26.45
N VAL A 64 -14.56 -9.30 25.25
CA VAL A 64 -14.10 -8.36 24.23
C VAL A 64 -15.23 -7.35 24.04
N SER A 65 -14.94 -6.08 24.30
CA SER A 65 -15.92 -5.01 24.09
C SER A 65 -16.45 -5.14 22.64
N PRO A 66 -17.77 -5.02 22.40
CA PRO A 66 -18.35 -5.38 21.11
C PRO A 66 -17.63 -4.61 19.98
N ALA A 67 -16.76 -5.31 19.29
CA ALA A 67 -16.27 -5.00 17.97
C ALA A 67 -17.07 -5.87 17.00
N HIS A 68 -17.22 -5.41 15.77
CA HIS A 68 -18.05 -6.11 14.80
C HIS A 68 -17.24 -6.96 13.81
N GLY A 69 -15.92 -6.83 13.79
CA GLY A 69 -15.00 -7.66 13.02
C GLY A 69 -13.62 -7.65 13.66
N ILE A 70 -13.06 -8.82 13.98
CA ILE A 70 -11.73 -8.95 14.56
C ILE A 70 -11.01 -10.13 13.91
N LEU A 71 -9.73 -9.94 13.61
CA LEU A 71 -8.80 -11.01 13.29
C LEU A 71 -7.47 -10.76 14.00
N LEU A 72 -7.00 -11.73 14.77
CA LEU A 72 -5.65 -11.77 15.32
C LEU A 72 -4.94 -12.99 14.75
N LYS A 73 -3.84 -12.76 14.03
CA LYS A 73 -3.07 -13.78 13.34
C LYS A 73 -1.62 -13.72 13.75
N GLU A 74 -1.01 -14.85 13.98
CA GLU A 74 0.45 -15.01 14.04
C GLU A 74 0.97 -15.16 12.60
N LEU A 75 1.93 -14.32 12.20
CA LEU A 75 2.33 -14.19 10.79
C LEU A 75 3.29 -15.28 10.34
N THR A 76 4.16 -15.78 11.23
CA THR A 76 5.19 -16.77 10.89
C THR A 76 4.56 -18.13 10.59
N SER A 77 3.65 -18.60 11.45
CA SER A 77 2.93 -19.86 11.26
C SER A 77 1.66 -19.73 10.43
N GLY A 78 1.16 -18.51 10.25
CA GLY A 78 -0.15 -18.25 9.65
C GLY A 78 -1.33 -18.60 10.54
N ARG A 79 -1.12 -18.98 11.82
CA ARG A 79 -2.16 -19.40 12.76
C ARG A 79 -3.08 -18.24 13.15
N VAL A 80 -4.38 -18.44 13.04
CA VAL A 80 -5.39 -17.54 13.59
C VAL A 80 -5.50 -17.80 15.07
N LEU A 81 -5.19 -16.80 15.89
CA LEU A 81 -5.22 -16.88 17.36
C LEU A 81 -6.58 -16.46 17.92
N TYR A 82 -7.25 -15.53 17.26
CA TYR A 82 -8.58 -15.08 17.61
C TYR A 82 -9.29 -14.50 16.38
N GLU A 83 -10.57 -14.84 16.21
CA GLU A 83 -11.42 -14.24 15.19
C GLU A 83 -12.85 -14.03 15.72
N TYR A 84 -13.49 -12.98 15.20
CA TYR A 84 -14.91 -12.70 15.44
C TYR A 84 -15.45 -11.96 14.22
N ASP A 85 -16.45 -12.52 13.54
CA ASP A 85 -17.05 -11.96 12.31
C ASP A 85 -15.97 -11.48 11.30
N ALA A 86 -14.83 -12.19 11.18
CA ALA A 86 -13.66 -11.72 10.44
C ALA A 86 -13.91 -11.60 8.92
N GLY A 87 -14.80 -12.43 8.35
CA GLY A 87 -15.24 -12.38 6.95
C GLY A 87 -16.44 -11.45 6.70
N LYS A 88 -16.92 -10.71 7.70
CA LYS A 88 -18.06 -9.81 7.52
C LYS A 88 -17.65 -8.53 6.81
N GLN A 89 -18.37 -8.18 5.73
CA GLN A 89 -18.20 -6.93 5.02
C GLN A 89 -18.59 -5.73 5.87
N MET A 90 -17.70 -4.78 5.98
CA MET A 90 -17.86 -3.56 6.80
C MET A 90 -17.15 -2.38 6.16
N SER A 91 -17.58 -1.17 6.48
CA SER A 91 -16.87 0.05 6.06
C SER A 91 -15.48 0.12 6.71
N PRO A 92 -14.38 0.14 5.94
CA PRO A 92 -13.02 0.12 6.47
C PRO A 92 -12.55 1.49 6.99
N ALA A 93 -13.27 2.56 6.70
CA ALA A 93 -12.80 3.93 6.92
C ALA A 93 -11.39 4.13 6.33
N SER A 94 -10.54 4.91 6.99
CA SER A 94 -9.17 5.19 6.51
C SER A 94 -8.21 3.99 6.48
N LEU A 95 -8.65 2.77 6.79
CA LEU A 95 -7.86 1.56 6.49
C LEU A 95 -7.72 1.38 4.97
N THR A 96 -8.67 1.90 4.19
CA THR A 96 -8.61 2.06 2.73
C THR A 96 -7.27 2.61 2.23
N LYS A 97 -6.67 3.52 2.99
CA LYS A 97 -5.40 4.18 2.61
C LYS A 97 -4.21 3.21 2.50
N ILE A 98 -4.36 1.98 3.00
CA ILE A 98 -3.36 0.91 2.78
C ILE A 98 -3.35 0.51 1.31
N MET A 99 -4.53 0.28 0.70
CA MET A 99 -4.64 0.01 -0.74
C MET A 99 -4.17 1.21 -1.55
N SER A 100 -4.59 2.41 -1.17
CA SER A 100 -4.15 3.63 -1.87
C SER A 100 -2.64 3.80 -1.84
N ALA A 101 -2.00 3.50 -0.71
CA ALA A 101 -0.54 3.54 -0.59
C ALA A 101 0.13 2.52 -1.53
N LEU A 102 -0.39 1.31 -1.65
CA LEU A 102 0.12 0.30 -2.59
C LEU A 102 0.03 0.77 -4.04
N VAL A 103 -1.12 1.30 -4.45
CA VAL A 103 -1.31 1.82 -5.82
C VAL A 103 -0.39 3.02 -6.08
N ILE A 104 -0.24 3.93 -5.10
CA ILE A 104 0.67 5.08 -5.19
C ILE A 104 2.12 4.62 -5.34
N LEU A 105 2.55 3.62 -4.55
CA LEU A 105 3.91 3.08 -4.61
C LEU A 105 4.21 2.33 -5.91
N GLU A 106 3.20 1.75 -6.55
CA GLU A 106 3.35 1.01 -7.81
C GLU A 106 3.29 1.89 -9.06
N LYS A 107 2.53 2.97 -9.02
CA LYS A 107 2.19 3.79 -10.21
C LYS A 107 2.80 5.18 -10.20
N GLY A 108 3.04 5.76 -9.02
CA GLY A 108 3.59 7.09 -8.85
C GLY A 108 5.10 7.08 -8.71
N GLN A 109 5.72 8.23 -8.99
CA GLN A 109 7.12 8.49 -8.66
C GLN A 109 7.16 9.33 -7.39
N LEU A 110 7.87 8.88 -6.36
CA LEU A 110 7.82 9.52 -5.04
C LEU A 110 8.39 10.95 -4.99
N ASP A 111 9.23 11.29 -5.95
CA ASP A 111 9.78 12.63 -6.14
C ASP A 111 8.92 13.55 -7.03
N ASP A 112 7.80 13.04 -7.59
CA ASP A 112 6.84 13.85 -8.32
C ASP A 112 6.40 15.07 -7.51
N LEU A 113 6.27 16.19 -8.21
CA LEU A 113 5.74 17.43 -7.63
C LEU A 113 4.24 17.48 -7.82
N VAL A 114 3.50 17.37 -6.72
CA VAL A 114 2.05 17.33 -6.69
C VAL A 114 1.49 18.66 -6.23
N THR A 115 0.68 19.31 -7.07
CA THR A 115 -0.04 20.53 -6.70
C THR A 115 -1.34 20.16 -6.00
N ILE A 116 -1.57 20.75 -4.82
CA ILE A 116 -2.83 20.59 -4.09
C ILE A 116 -3.97 21.23 -4.90
N SER A 117 -4.91 20.40 -5.34
CA SER A 117 -6.09 20.84 -6.08
C SER A 117 -7.08 21.59 -5.18
N PRO A 118 -7.98 22.41 -5.75
CA PRO A 118 -9.09 22.99 -5.00
C PRO A 118 -9.99 21.94 -4.33
N ASN A 119 -10.11 20.73 -4.91
CA ASN A 119 -10.86 19.63 -4.34
C ASN A 119 -10.16 19.05 -3.11
N ALA A 120 -8.90 18.71 -3.22
CA ALA A 120 -8.08 18.21 -2.11
C ALA A 120 -8.02 19.22 -0.95
N ALA A 121 -7.86 20.51 -1.24
CA ALA A 121 -7.83 21.58 -0.22
C ALA A 121 -9.16 21.73 0.55
N ARG A 122 -10.29 21.27 -0.01
CA ARG A 122 -11.61 21.27 0.65
C ARG A 122 -11.91 19.98 1.42
N ALA A 123 -10.95 19.07 1.51
CA ALA A 123 -11.13 17.83 2.26
C ALA A 123 -11.62 18.08 3.69
N HIS A 124 -12.61 17.28 4.12
CA HIS A 124 -13.19 17.41 5.46
C HIS A 124 -12.60 16.41 6.46
N LYS A 125 -12.79 16.68 7.75
CA LYS A 125 -12.33 15.85 8.88
C LYS A 125 -10.78 15.80 8.93
N MET A 126 -10.18 14.68 9.20
CA MET A 126 -8.72 14.52 9.32
C MET A 126 -7.98 15.15 8.11
N HIS A 127 -7.48 16.36 8.25
CA HIS A 127 -6.76 17.11 7.20
C HIS A 127 -5.73 18.06 7.81
N LEU A 128 -4.72 18.42 7.05
CA LEU A 128 -3.65 19.34 7.42
C LEU A 128 -4.00 20.81 7.12
N ARG A 129 -5.15 21.07 6.47
CA ARG A 129 -5.54 22.38 5.94
C ARG A 129 -4.56 22.88 4.87
N MET A 130 -4.13 21.98 4.01
CA MET A 130 -3.33 22.33 2.85
C MET A 130 -4.10 23.29 1.96
N LYS A 131 -3.40 24.27 1.40
CA LYS A 131 -4.01 25.27 0.53
C LYS A 131 -3.88 24.87 -0.94
N ALA A 132 -4.91 25.15 -1.74
CA ALA A 132 -4.84 24.98 -3.18
C ALA A 132 -3.63 25.77 -3.75
N GLY A 133 -2.89 25.14 -4.66
CA GLY A 133 -1.68 25.69 -5.25
C GLY A 133 -0.39 25.43 -4.45
N GLN A 134 -0.45 24.91 -3.22
CA GLN A 134 0.76 24.39 -2.57
C GLN A 134 1.26 23.16 -3.33
N VAL A 135 2.57 23.01 -3.39
CA VAL A 135 3.23 21.89 -4.12
C VAL A 135 4.04 21.08 -3.12
N PHE A 136 3.83 19.77 -3.10
CA PHE A 136 4.55 18.81 -2.26
C PHE A 136 5.17 17.71 -3.12
N ARG A 137 6.16 17.02 -2.58
CA ARG A 137 6.56 15.72 -3.16
C ARG A 137 5.49 14.68 -2.88
N LEU A 138 5.30 13.74 -3.79
CA LEU A 138 4.34 12.65 -3.60
C LEU A 138 4.67 11.82 -2.33
N GLU A 139 5.96 11.65 -2.03
CA GLU A 139 6.44 11.03 -0.79
C GLU A 139 5.89 11.75 0.46
N ASP A 140 5.87 13.08 0.49
CA ASP A 140 5.39 13.85 1.64
C ASP A 140 3.87 13.72 1.80
N LEU A 141 3.13 13.64 0.69
CA LEU A 141 1.70 13.36 0.74
C LEU A 141 1.43 11.94 1.25
N LEU A 142 2.23 10.96 0.83
CA LEU A 142 2.16 9.59 1.33
C LEU A 142 2.45 9.52 2.84
N LYS A 143 3.47 10.24 3.33
CA LYS A 143 3.74 10.40 4.79
C LYS A 143 2.54 10.96 5.52
N ALA A 144 1.97 12.05 5.05
CA ALA A 144 0.80 12.70 5.67
C ALA A 144 -0.42 11.78 5.69
N MET A 145 -0.65 11.05 4.60
CA MET A 145 -1.74 10.10 4.45
C MET A 145 -1.62 8.90 5.40
N LEU A 146 -0.43 8.33 5.57
CA LEU A 146 -0.23 7.14 6.40
C LEU A 146 -0.10 7.48 7.89
N ILE A 147 0.69 8.48 8.25
CA ILE A 147 1.00 8.84 9.64
C ILE A 147 -0.20 9.53 10.29
N MET A 148 -0.64 10.65 9.72
CA MET A 148 -1.72 11.46 10.29
C MET A 148 -3.11 11.11 9.75
N SER A 149 -3.19 10.28 8.71
CA SER A 149 -4.45 9.98 8.01
C SER A 149 -5.05 11.18 7.28
N ALA A 150 -4.23 12.14 6.86
CA ALA A 150 -4.66 13.39 6.24
C ALA A 150 -5.43 13.15 4.93
N ASN A 151 -6.68 13.66 4.87
CA ASN A 151 -7.56 13.44 3.72
C ASN A 151 -7.21 14.36 2.55
N ASP A 152 -6.76 15.59 2.81
CA ASP A 152 -6.26 16.51 1.79
C ASP A 152 -5.04 15.96 1.06
N ALA A 153 -4.06 15.43 1.81
CA ALA A 153 -2.90 14.76 1.24
C ALA A 153 -3.29 13.48 0.46
N CYS A 154 -4.25 12.71 0.99
CA CYS A 154 -4.76 11.51 0.33
C CYS A 154 -5.41 11.85 -1.02
N LEU A 155 -6.34 12.82 -1.05
CA LEU A 155 -7.01 13.22 -2.29
C LEU A 155 -6.01 13.76 -3.33
N ALA A 156 -5.06 14.60 -2.90
CA ALA A 156 -4.04 15.12 -3.81
C ALA A 156 -3.18 14.02 -4.43
N ALA A 157 -2.76 13.02 -3.63
CA ALA A 157 -1.98 11.88 -4.14
C ALA A 157 -2.81 10.98 -5.06
N VAL A 158 -4.08 10.73 -4.72
CA VAL A 158 -5.04 9.95 -5.52
C VAL A 158 -5.30 10.62 -6.86
N GLU A 159 -5.61 11.92 -6.86
CA GLU A 159 -5.83 12.70 -8.09
C GLU A 159 -4.58 12.73 -8.98
N HIS A 160 -3.39 12.87 -8.39
CA HIS A 160 -2.14 12.91 -9.14
C HIS A 160 -1.85 11.58 -9.83
N VAL A 161 -1.91 10.47 -9.08
CA VAL A 161 -1.54 9.14 -9.60
C VAL A 161 -2.60 8.55 -10.53
N GLY A 162 -3.87 8.81 -10.26
CA GLY A 162 -4.98 8.32 -11.08
C GLY A 162 -5.36 9.24 -12.25
N GLY A 163 -4.89 10.50 -12.24
CA GLY A 163 -5.44 11.55 -13.09
C GLY A 163 -6.74 12.14 -12.50
N ASP A 164 -7.60 11.28 -11.99
CA ASP A 164 -8.75 11.63 -11.14
C ASP A 164 -9.05 10.50 -10.15
N GLU A 165 -9.96 10.76 -9.20
CA GLU A 165 -10.32 9.76 -8.17
C GLU A 165 -11.02 8.54 -8.78
N ALA A 166 -11.82 8.67 -9.83
CA ALA A 166 -12.56 7.56 -10.42
C ALA A 166 -11.60 6.56 -11.11
N GLN A 167 -10.62 7.06 -11.86
CA GLN A 167 -9.58 6.24 -12.46
C GLN A 167 -8.71 5.57 -11.39
N PHE A 168 -8.36 6.29 -10.33
CA PHE A 168 -7.61 5.72 -9.21
C PHE A 168 -8.39 4.60 -8.52
N VAL A 169 -9.69 4.75 -8.29
CA VAL A 169 -10.58 3.71 -7.75
C VAL A 169 -10.62 2.48 -8.65
N THR A 170 -10.60 2.65 -9.96
CA THR A 170 -10.49 1.54 -10.92
C THR A 170 -9.19 0.76 -10.70
N LEU A 171 -8.06 1.45 -10.49
CA LEU A 171 -6.79 0.80 -10.17
C LEU A 171 -6.84 0.06 -8.82
N MET A 172 -7.49 0.65 -7.80
CA MET A 172 -7.65 0.00 -6.49
C MET A 172 -8.44 -1.30 -6.59
N ASN A 173 -9.57 -1.31 -7.32
CA ASN A 173 -10.40 -2.49 -7.46
C ASN A 173 -9.74 -3.57 -8.32
N ALA A 174 -9.06 -3.20 -9.41
CA ALA A 174 -8.25 -4.13 -10.18
C ALA A 174 -7.12 -4.76 -9.33
N LYS A 175 -6.52 -3.96 -8.43
CA LYS A 175 -5.53 -4.46 -7.48
C LYS A 175 -6.14 -5.41 -6.45
N ALA A 176 -7.33 -5.09 -5.92
CA ALA A 176 -8.06 -5.95 -4.98
C ALA A 176 -8.37 -7.31 -5.60
N GLU A 177 -8.85 -7.33 -6.85
CA GLU A 177 -9.10 -8.54 -7.62
C GLU A 177 -7.81 -9.36 -7.82
N ALA A 178 -6.72 -8.71 -8.28
CA ALA A 178 -5.43 -9.36 -8.49
C ALA A 178 -4.82 -9.96 -7.21
N LEU A 179 -5.16 -9.40 -6.04
CA LEU A 179 -4.73 -9.89 -4.73
C LEU A 179 -5.70 -10.91 -4.12
N GLY A 180 -6.81 -11.23 -4.79
CA GLY A 180 -7.83 -12.17 -4.31
C GLY A 180 -8.65 -11.66 -3.11
N LEU A 181 -8.79 -10.34 -2.94
CA LEU A 181 -9.59 -9.72 -1.89
C LEU A 181 -11.07 -9.73 -2.29
N ALA A 182 -11.68 -10.91 -2.21
CA ALA A 182 -12.99 -11.18 -2.81
C ALA A 182 -14.16 -10.42 -2.14
N ASP A 183 -14.00 -10.06 -0.87
CA ASP A 183 -14.99 -9.36 -0.07
C ASP A 183 -14.63 -7.88 0.15
N THR A 184 -13.88 -7.30 -0.80
CA THR A 184 -13.42 -5.91 -0.74
C THR A 184 -13.82 -5.16 -2.02
N HIS A 185 -14.44 -3.98 -1.84
CA HIS A 185 -14.71 -3.05 -2.92
C HIS A 185 -14.47 -1.61 -2.46
N PHE A 186 -13.75 -0.85 -3.28
CA PHE A 186 -13.44 0.55 -3.04
C PHE A 186 -14.28 1.44 -3.96
N SER A 187 -14.88 2.50 -3.40
CA SER A 187 -15.62 3.53 -4.13
C SER A 187 -14.96 4.92 -4.04
N ASN A 188 -13.88 5.04 -3.27
CA ASN A 188 -13.05 6.22 -3.17
C ASN A 188 -11.66 5.86 -2.63
N GLY A 189 -10.69 6.76 -2.81
CA GLY A 189 -9.29 6.52 -2.43
C GLY A 189 -8.98 6.74 -0.95
N CYS A 190 -9.85 7.40 -0.18
CA CYS A 190 -9.50 7.88 1.16
C CYS A 190 -10.27 7.24 2.31
N GLY A 191 -11.29 6.44 2.01
CA GLY A 191 -12.10 5.72 3.00
C GLY A 191 -13.24 6.56 3.55
N PHE A 192 -13.85 7.38 2.70
CA PHE A 192 -15.10 8.05 3.01
C PHE A 192 -16.27 7.06 2.98
N ASP A 193 -17.30 7.35 3.77
CA ASP A 193 -18.49 6.49 3.82
C ASP A 193 -19.23 6.46 2.49
N ASN A 194 -19.42 5.25 1.97
CA ASN A 194 -20.24 4.97 0.80
C ASN A 194 -20.86 3.57 0.97
N PRO A 195 -22.10 3.30 0.52
CA PRO A 195 -22.71 1.96 0.60
C PRO A 195 -21.86 0.88 -0.07
N ASP A 196 -21.23 1.21 -1.20
CA ASP A 196 -20.43 0.28 -2.00
C ASP A 196 -18.95 0.28 -1.62
N HIS A 197 -18.60 0.85 -0.44
CA HIS A 197 -17.23 0.89 0.08
C HIS A 197 -17.10 -0.01 1.29
N TYR A 198 -16.59 -1.23 1.08
CA TYR A 198 -16.51 -2.25 2.12
C TYR A 198 -15.25 -3.11 2.01
N SER A 199 -14.93 -3.78 3.09
CA SER A 199 -13.90 -4.81 3.20
C SER A 199 -14.18 -5.69 4.41
N THR A 200 -13.35 -6.71 4.63
CA THR A 200 -13.42 -7.61 5.77
C THR A 200 -12.14 -7.53 6.59
N ALA A 201 -12.16 -8.06 7.82
CA ALA A 201 -10.94 -8.14 8.62
C ALA A 201 -9.93 -9.13 8.00
N GLU A 202 -10.41 -10.18 7.32
CA GLU A 202 -9.58 -11.15 6.59
C GLU A 202 -8.86 -10.48 5.41
N ASP A 203 -9.60 -9.80 4.52
CA ASP A 203 -9.04 -9.12 3.36
C ASP A 203 -8.07 -8.00 3.76
N LEU A 204 -8.43 -7.21 4.78
CA LEU A 204 -7.57 -6.16 5.30
C LEU A 204 -6.28 -6.70 5.94
N ALA A 205 -6.33 -7.88 6.55
CA ALA A 205 -5.13 -8.55 7.05
C ALA A 205 -4.24 -9.00 5.89
N ALA A 206 -4.80 -9.64 4.85
CA ALA A 206 -4.06 -10.03 3.66
C ALA A 206 -3.43 -8.82 2.96
N LEU A 207 -4.20 -7.76 2.75
CA LEU A 207 -3.74 -6.50 2.18
C LEU A 207 -2.59 -5.89 3.00
N SER A 208 -2.69 -5.94 4.34
CA SER A 208 -1.68 -5.37 5.23
C SER A 208 -0.35 -6.12 5.17
N VAL A 209 -0.38 -7.44 5.06
CA VAL A 209 0.83 -8.26 4.88
C VAL A 209 1.55 -7.85 3.60
N ILE A 210 0.83 -7.77 2.48
CA ILE A 210 1.39 -7.35 1.18
C ILE A 210 1.95 -5.93 1.25
N ALA A 211 1.26 -5.01 1.93
CA ALA A 211 1.73 -3.64 2.08
C ALA A 211 3.02 -3.56 2.92
N LEU A 212 3.17 -4.42 3.92
CA LEU A 212 4.39 -4.49 4.75
C LEU A 212 5.61 -5.02 3.99
N ASP A 213 5.45 -5.69 2.85
CA ASP A 213 6.56 -6.08 1.96
C ASP A 213 7.17 -4.86 1.25
N GLN A 214 6.44 -3.74 1.16
CA GLN A 214 6.96 -2.49 0.63
C GLN A 214 7.81 -1.76 1.70
N PRO A 215 9.15 -1.60 1.50
CA PRO A 215 10.03 -1.02 2.52
C PRO A 215 9.61 0.37 2.97
N ILE A 216 9.19 1.22 2.02
CA ILE A 216 8.74 2.60 2.31
C ILE A 216 7.45 2.59 3.13
N PHE A 217 6.47 1.77 2.77
CA PHE A 217 5.24 1.64 3.55
C PHE A 217 5.54 1.21 4.99
N ARG A 218 6.35 0.15 5.16
CA ARG A 218 6.76 -0.37 6.46
C ARG A 218 7.49 0.67 7.31
N GLN A 219 8.35 1.47 6.70
CA GLN A 219 9.01 2.58 7.38
C GLN A 219 7.99 3.62 7.85
N LEU A 220 7.14 4.14 6.95
CA LEU A 220 6.23 5.24 7.24
C LEU A 220 5.19 4.92 8.32
N VAL A 221 4.64 3.69 8.33
CA VAL A 221 3.62 3.32 9.34
C VAL A 221 4.18 3.19 10.75
N ARG A 222 5.50 3.06 10.90
CA ARG A 222 6.22 2.98 12.19
C ARG A 222 6.57 4.35 12.75
N GLU A 223 6.58 5.39 11.94
CA GLU A 223 6.95 6.74 12.37
C GLU A 223 5.90 7.32 13.32
N GLU A 224 6.32 7.70 14.53
CA GLU A 224 5.45 8.38 15.50
C GLU A 224 5.21 9.84 15.12
N ARG A 225 6.20 10.45 14.47
CA ARG A 225 6.18 11.85 14.06
C ARG A 225 7.00 12.07 12.79
N ALA A 226 6.50 12.93 11.91
CA ALA A 226 7.24 13.40 10.73
C ALA A 226 6.99 14.90 10.50
N ILE A 227 7.77 15.49 9.60
CA ILE A 227 7.61 16.88 9.18
C ILE A 227 7.59 16.90 7.65
N ILE A 228 6.67 17.68 7.08
CA ILE A 228 6.64 17.96 5.65
C ILE A 228 6.53 19.46 5.41
N THR A 229 7.04 19.93 4.26
CA THR A 229 7.01 21.33 3.86
C THR A 229 6.73 21.42 2.37
N PRO A 230 5.82 22.30 1.91
CA PRO A 230 5.61 22.50 0.48
C PRO A 230 6.88 23.05 -0.17
N VAL A 231 7.20 22.58 -1.38
CA VAL A 231 8.40 23.02 -2.11
C VAL A 231 8.30 24.46 -2.59
N ASN A 232 7.09 25.00 -2.67
CA ASN A 232 6.82 26.39 -3.06
C ASN A 232 6.40 27.28 -1.89
N GLY A 233 6.76 26.92 -0.65
CA GLY A 233 6.39 27.68 0.54
C GLY A 233 7.25 27.33 1.75
N GLN A 234 7.03 28.04 2.86
CA GLN A 234 7.80 27.88 4.09
C GLN A 234 6.96 27.32 5.26
N HIS A 235 5.68 27.00 5.03
CA HIS A 235 4.82 26.49 6.09
C HIS A 235 5.20 25.06 6.46
N VAL A 236 5.50 24.83 7.72
CA VAL A 236 5.90 23.51 8.24
C VAL A 236 4.67 22.78 8.78
N TYR A 237 4.43 21.58 8.29
CA TYR A 237 3.39 20.67 8.78
C TYR A 237 4.00 19.59 9.64
N VAL A 238 3.60 19.53 10.91
CA VAL A 238 4.02 18.48 11.83
C VAL A 238 2.97 17.39 11.85
N LEU A 239 3.39 16.18 11.51
CA LEU A 239 2.56 14.98 11.48
C LEU A 239 2.72 14.21 12.79
N TYR A 240 1.62 13.78 13.38
CA TYR A 240 1.62 12.86 14.52
C TYR A 240 0.84 11.60 14.16
N ASN A 241 1.43 10.44 14.45
CA ASN A 241 0.76 9.19 14.14
C ASN A 241 -0.52 9.03 14.95
N THR A 242 -1.58 8.64 14.26
CA THR A 242 -2.90 8.41 14.89
C THR A 242 -2.98 7.08 15.63
N ASN A 243 -1.98 6.19 15.46
CA ASN A 243 -1.88 4.92 16.19
C ASN A 243 -1.26 5.16 17.59
N ARG A 244 -2.11 5.19 18.61
CA ARG A 244 -1.69 5.43 19.99
C ARG A 244 -0.94 4.26 20.65
N LEU A 245 -0.79 3.13 19.97
CA LEU A 245 -0.04 1.97 20.48
C LEU A 245 1.46 2.11 20.21
N LEU A 246 1.84 2.86 19.16
CA LEU A 246 3.24 3.18 18.86
C LEU A 246 3.89 3.88 20.07
N GLY A 247 5.11 3.46 20.40
CA GLY A 247 5.86 3.97 21.55
C GLY A 247 5.27 3.62 22.94
N ARG A 248 4.08 2.97 23.00
CA ARG A 248 3.42 2.61 24.28
C ARG A 248 3.37 1.12 24.56
N ILE A 249 3.19 0.32 23.51
CA ILE A 249 3.25 -1.14 23.63
C ILE A 249 4.53 -1.58 22.93
N PRO A 250 5.44 -2.27 23.65
CA PRO A 250 6.68 -2.77 23.06
C PRO A 250 6.40 -3.65 21.84
N GLY A 251 7.19 -3.48 20.79
CA GLY A 251 7.08 -4.25 19.56
C GLY A 251 6.00 -3.80 18.59
N VAL A 252 5.14 -2.82 18.92
CA VAL A 252 4.16 -2.30 17.95
C VAL A 252 4.87 -1.54 16.83
N GLU A 253 4.58 -1.92 15.58
CA GLU A 253 5.22 -1.43 14.35
C GLU A 253 4.25 -0.73 13.37
N GLY A 254 3.13 -0.26 13.84
CA GLY A 254 2.11 0.40 13.01
C GLY A 254 0.78 -0.34 13.15
N ILE A 255 -0.18 -0.34 12.22
CA ILE A 255 -0.08 0.06 10.81
C ILE A 255 -0.97 1.30 10.56
N LYS A 256 -2.29 1.16 10.78
CA LYS A 256 -3.25 2.21 10.40
C LYS A 256 -4.47 2.25 11.30
N THR A 257 -4.98 3.44 11.52
CA THR A 257 -6.27 3.67 12.18
C THR A 257 -7.33 4.12 11.17
N GLY A 258 -8.60 3.86 11.49
CA GLY A 258 -9.74 4.36 10.74
C GLY A 258 -10.85 4.82 11.68
N PHE A 259 -11.61 5.83 11.24
CA PHE A 259 -12.84 6.25 11.90
C PHE A 259 -13.73 7.04 10.94
N THR A 260 -14.97 6.60 10.82
CA THR A 260 -16.10 7.40 10.35
C THR A 260 -17.30 7.12 11.27
N SER A 261 -18.38 7.88 11.11
CA SER A 261 -19.60 7.63 11.90
C SER A 261 -20.23 6.26 11.55
N LYS A 262 -20.14 5.82 10.29
CA LYS A 262 -20.65 4.53 9.82
C LYS A 262 -19.71 3.38 10.21
N ALA A 263 -18.41 3.53 9.96
CA ALA A 263 -17.43 2.49 10.22
C ALA A 263 -17.16 2.25 11.72
N GLY A 264 -17.37 3.26 12.57
CA GLY A 264 -16.88 3.21 13.95
C GLY A 264 -15.35 3.30 14.03
N ARG A 265 -14.76 2.88 15.15
CA ARG A 265 -13.30 2.93 15.33
C ARG A 265 -12.65 1.65 14.84
N CYS A 266 -11.78 1.78 13.84
CA CYS A 266 -11.04 0.69 13.21
C CYS A 266 -9.54 0.82 13.48
N LEU A 267 -8.82 -0.31 13.49
CA LEU A 267 -7.37 -0.38 13.72
C LEU A 267 -6.80 -1.61 13.03
N ILE A 268 -5.64 -1.45 12.41
CA ILE A 268 -4.74 -2.55 12.11
C ILE A 268 -3.43 -2.28 12.83
N ALA A 269 -2.93 -3.28 13.55
CA ALA A 269 -1.67 -3.21 14.28
C ALA A 269 -0.80 -4.43 13.99
N LYS A 270 0.49 -4.21 13.67
CA LYS A 270 1.52 -5.23 13.68
C LYS A 270 2.31 -5.13 14.97
N VAL A 271 2.67 -6.28 15.54
CA VAL A 271 3.52 -6.36 16.74
C VAL A 271 4.60 -7.40 16.49
N SER A 272 5.85 -7.02 16.74
CA SER A 272 7.00 -7.94 16.71
C SER A 272 7.64 -7.97 18.09
N GLN A 273 7.54 -9.09 18.78
CA GLN A 273 8.08 -9.24 20.13
C GLN A 273 8.51 -10.69 20.39
N ASN A 274 9.68 -10.88 21.00
CA ASN A 274 10.21 -12.19 21.39
C ASN A 274 10.26 -13.21 20.21
N GLY A 275 10.56 -12.75 19.01
CA GLY A 275 10.58 -13.59 17.81
C GLY A 275 9.21 -13.93 17.22
N SER A 276 8.13 -13.47 17.82
CA SER A 276 6.76 -13.64 17.33
C SER A 276 6.28 -12.39 16.58
N GLU A 277 5.54 -12.59 15.50
CA GLU A 277 4.93 -11.51 14.73
C GLU A 277 3.41 -11.65 14.70
N LEU A 278 2.72 -10.68 15.28
CA LEU A 278 1.26 -10.65 15.31
C LEU A 278 0.71 -9.57 14.39
N LEU A 279 -0.39 -9.89 13.72
CA LEU A 279 -1.22 -8.92 12.99
C LEU A 279 -2.63 -8.93 13.57
N LEU A 280 -3.06 -7.76 14.03
CA LEU A 280 -4.38 -7.55 14.59
C LEU A 280 -5.18 -6.59 13.70
N VAL A 281 -6.36 -7.02 13.27
CA VAL A 281 -7.37 -6.18 12.61
C VAL A 281 -8.58 -6.06 13.52
N ILE A 282 -9.05 -4.84 13.74
CA ILE A 282 -10.26 -4.52 14.50
C ILE A 282 -11.13 -3.57 13.67
N LEU A 283 -12.38 -3.97 13.43
CA LEU A 283 -13.39 -3.16 12.78
C LEU A 283 -14.50 -2.81 13.77
N ASN A 284 -14.90 -1.54 13.78
CA ASN A 284 -16.02 -1.00 14.57
C ASN A 284 -15.99 -1.37 16.06
N SER A 285 -14.93 -1.02 16.76
CA SER A 285 -14.84 -1.23 18.21
C SER A 285 -15.08 0.07 18.98
N LYS A 286 -16.00 0.05 19.95
CA LYS A 286 -16.23 1.20 20.85
C LYS A 286 -14.99 1.55 21.67
N ARG A 287 -14.16 0.56 22.04
CA ARG A 287 -12.98 0.69 22.91
C ARG A 287 -11.71 0.12 22.23
N ARG A 288 -11.46 0.50 20.95
CA ARG A 288 -10.41 -0.14 20.12
C ARG A 288 -9.04 -0.24 20.80
N TRP A 289 -8.64 0.73 21.63
CA TRP A 289 -7.33 0.70 22.30
C TRP A 289 -7.26 -0.39 23.35
N ASN A 290 -8.27 -0.47 24.24
CA ASN A 290 -8.34 -1.52 25.25
C ASN A 290 -8.50 -2.91 24.59
N THR A 291 -9.36 -3.01 23.57
CA THR A 291 -9.54 -4.23 22.78
C THR A 291 -8.21 -4.67 22.16
N ALA A 292 -7.47 -3.74 21.54
CA ALA A 292 -6.19 -4.02 20.93
C ALA A 292 -5.14 -4.47 21.96
N THR A 293 -4.98 -3.74 23.07
CA THR A 293 -4.03 -4.10 24.13
C THR A 293 -4.30 -5.50 24.66
N ASN A 294 -5.56 -5.81 24.97
CA ASN A 294 -5.94 -7.14 25.50
C ASN A 294 -5.66 -8.26 24.49
N LEU A 295 -6.03 -8.06 23.21
CA LEU A 295 -5.80 -9.07 22.16
C LEU A 295 -4.32 -9.25 21.84
N ILE A 296 -3.53 -8.20 21.85
CA ILE A 296 -2.07 -8.29 21.67
C ILE A 296 -1.45 -9.08 22.82
N THR A 297 -1.81 -8.76 24.08
CA THR A 297 -1.32 -9.49 25.26
C THR A 297 -1.70 -10.97 25.19
N TYR A 298 -2.96 -11.26 24.85
CA TYR A 298 -3.43 -12.64 24.67
C TYR A 298 -2.63 -13.36 23.56
N GLY A 299 -2.46 -12.72 22.42
CA GLY A 299 -1.73 -13.32 21.28
C GLY A 299 -0.28 -13.66 21.62
N LEU A 300 0.44 -12.76 22.30
CA LEU A 300 1.80 -13.00 22.75
C LEU A 300 1.87 -14.18 23.71
N GLN A 301 0.97 -14.26 24.70
CA GLN A 301 0.89 -15.41 25.62
C GLN A 301 0.55 -16.72 24.90
N ALA A 302 -0.36 -16.68 23.92
CA ALA A 302 -0.79 -17.87 23.16
C ALA A 302 0.29 -18.41 22.23
N VAL A 303 1.26 -17.60 21.83
CA VAL A 303 2.41 -18.03 21.03
C VAL A 303 3.54 -18.58 21.89
N GLU A 304 3.73 -18.04 23.10
CA GLU A 304 4.76 -18.48 24.05
C GLU A 304 4.39 -19.78 24.79
N ALA A 305 3.10 -20.15 24.82
CA ALA A 305 2.65 -21.38 25.50
C ALA A 305 3.21 -22.62 24.76
N PRO A 306 3.93 -23.52 25.46
CA PRO A 306 4.38 -24.79 24.86
C PRO A 306 3.17 -25.63 24.46
N HIS A 307 3.23 -26.25 23.30
CA HIS A 307 2.22 -27.17 22.75
C HIS A 307 2.27 -28.54 23.42
#